data_3a49b838308b9286db9b63f76c10168b
#
_entry.id   3a49b838308b9286db9b63f76c10168b
#
_cell.length_a   1.000
_cell.length_b   1.000
_cell.length_c   1.000
_cell.angle_alpha   90.00
_cell.angle_beta   90.00
_cell.angle_gamma   90.00
#
_symmetry.space_group_name_H-M   'P 1'
#
loop_
_entity.id
_entity.type
_entity.pdbx_description
1 polymer ?
#
loop_
_entity_poly.entity_id
_entity_poly.type
_entity_poly.pdbx_seq_one_letter_code
_entity_poly.pdbx_strand_id
1 'polypeptide(L)'
;MTRVRVAGFSISLDGFGAGPEQSLENPLGKRGMELHQWFFGTRTFRTMIGQGGGSDGVDEAYAHRAMDGFGAFILGRNMFGPIRGPWPDESWKGWWGDNPPYHAPTFVLTHHPRDPIEMEGGTTFIFVTDGIAAALEQAKLAAKGRDVKIGGGVETVRQYLRAGLIDELHFALSPVVLGQGEAMFAGIDLPALGYRVTEHQASEHATHVVLVKQQGSRVVA
;
A
#
# COMPACT_ATOMS: atom_id res chain seq x y z
N MET A 1 -11.68 -3.44 -17.46
CA MET A 1 -11.94 -4.25 -16.23
C MET A 1 -11.07 -3.66 -15.14
N THR A 2 -11.63 -3.32 -13.97
CA THR A 2 -10.90 -2.75 -12.83
C THR A 2 -9.87 -3.75 -12.31
N ARG A 3 -8.60 -3.37 -12.27
CA ARG A 3 -7.51 -4.19 -11.72
C ARG A 3 -7.31 -3.86 -10.24
N VAL A 4 -6.81 -4.84 -9.50
CA VAL A 4 -6.43 -4.71 -8.10
C VAL A 4 -4.90 -4.74 -8.03
N ARG A 5 -4.29 -3.65 -7.57
CA ARG A 5 -2.85 -3.49 -7.61
C ARG A 5 -2.26 -3.12 -6.25
N VAL A 6 -1.13 -3.72 -5.94
CA VAL A 6 -0.18 -3.19 -4.95
C VAL A 6 0.89 -2.42 -5.72
N ALA A 7 1.06 -1.15 -5.45
CA ALA A 7 1.97 -0.30 -6.20
C ALA A 7 2.81 0.59 -5.28
N GLY A 8 4.14 0.54 -5.44
CA GLY A 8 5.09 1.31 -4.64
C GLY A 8 5.23 0.78 -3.20
N PHE A 9 5.09 -0.53 -2.99
CA PHE A 9 5.26 -1.11 -1.67
C PHE A 9 6.75 -1.38 -1.39
N SER A 10 7.30 -0.66 -0.41
CA SER A 10 8.72 -0.78 -0.05
C SER A 10 8.96 -1.98 0.87
N ILE A 11 10.01 -2.74 0.59
CA ILE A 11 10.46 -3.85 1.43
C ILE A 11 11.98 -3.82 1.60
N SER A 12 12.47 -4.36 2.71
CA SER A 12 13.90 -4.59 2.96
C SER A 12 14.45 -5.77 2.14
N LEU A 13 15.78 -5.88 2.04
CA LEU A 13 16.44 -7.05 1.41
C LEU A 13 16.07 -8.38 2.06
N ASP A 14 15.79 -8.36 3.36
CA ASP A 14 15.36 -9.53 4.13
C ASP A 14 13.82 -9.66 4.23
N GLY A 15 13.07 -8.91 3.41
CA GLY A 15 11.66 -9.12 3.13
C GLY A 15 10.67 -8.52 4.13
N PHE A 16 11.07 -7.53 4.93
CA PHE A 16 10.17 -6.82 5.85
C PHE A 16 9.61 -5.54 5.21
N GLY A 17 8.31 -5.31 5.34
CA GLY A 17 7.64 -4.09 4.86
C GLY A 17 7.45 -3.02 5.94
N ALA A 18 7.77 -3.34 7.19
CA ALA A 18 7.81 -2.40 8.31
C ALA A 18 8.76 -2.94 9.37
N GLY A 19 9.37 -2.04 10.14
CA GLY A 19 10.16 -2.39 11.32
C GLY A 19 9.28 -2.77 12.53
N PRO A 20 9.89 -3.23 13.63
CA PRO A 20 9.19 -3.50 14.87
C PRO A 20 8.77 -2.19 15.58
N GLU A 21 7.90 -2.33 16.58
CA GLU A 21 7.51 -1.23 17.48
C GLU A 21 6.91 -0.02 16.75
N GLN A 22 5.94 -0.27 15.87
CA GLN A 22 5.16 0.81 15.23
C GLN A 22 4.41 1.63 16.30
N SER A 23 4.55 2.94 16.24
CA SER A 23 3.94 3.89 17.16
C SER A 23 3.64 5.21 16.45
N LEU A 24 3.15 6.21 17.19
CA LEU A 24 2.96 7.56 16.65
C LEU A 24 4.31 8.19 16.22
N GLU A 25 5.36 7.97 16.98
CA GLU A 25 6.72 8.47 16.72
C GLU A 25 7.44 7.65 15.63
N ASN A 26 7.04 6.40 15.47
CA ASN A 26 7.60 5.47 14.50
C ASN A 26 6.49 4.81 13.66
N PRO A 27 5.86 5.53 12.73
CA PRO A 27 4.71 5.03 11.97
C PRO A 27 4.96 3.73 11.22
N LEU A 28 6.16 3.55 10.70
CA LEU A 28 6.63 2.36 9.98
C LEU A 28 7.51 1.44 10.85
N GLY A 29 7.50 1.65 12.18
CA GLY A 29 8.38 0.94 13.10
C GLY A 29 9.83 1.42 13.04
N LYS A 30 10.66 0.89 13.94
CA LYS A 30 12.09 1.22 14.02
C LYS A 30 12.77 0.93 12.67
N ARG A 31 13.49 1.91 12.16
CA ARG A 31 14.18 1.90 10.86
C ARG A 31 13.26 1.74 9.62
N GLY A 32 11.95 1.61 9.80
CA GLY A 32 11.02 1.42 8.67
C GLY A 32 10.99 2.58 7.67
N MET A 33 11.31 3.80 8.09
CA MET A 33 11.44 4.95 7.19
C MET A 33 12.61 4.80 6.19
N GLU A 34 13.65 4.02 6.52
CA GLU A 34 14.78 3.77 5.62
C GLU A 34 14.35 3.05 4.33
N LEU A 35 13.26 2.29 4.38
CA LEU A 35 12.70 1.57 3.22
C LEU A 35 12.17 2.51 2.13
N HIS A 36 11.90 3.77 2.46
CA HIS A 36 11.23 4.71 1.57
C HIS A 36 12.17 5.78 0.98
N GLN A 37 13.49 5.65 1.14
CA GLN A 37 14.46 6.62 0.65
C GLN A 37 14.36 6.82 -0.88
N TRP A 38 14.08 5.75 -1.64
CA TRP A 38 13.86 5.82 -3.06
C TRP A 38 12.70 6.76 -3.45
N PHE A 39 11.67 6.84 -2.59
CA PHE A 39 10.45 7.61 -2.86
C PHE A 39 10.58 9.08 -2.49
N PHE A 40 11.24 9.38 -1.37
CA PHE A 40 11.31 10.75 -0.82
C PHE A 40 12.01 11.77 -1.73
N GLY A 41 12.94 11.32 -2.56
CA GLY A 41 13.65 12.16 -3.53
C GLY A 41 12.86 12.47 -4.80
N THR A 42 11.76 11.75 -5.08
CA THR A 42 11.01 11.82 -6.33
C THR A 42 10.19 13.10 -6.45
N ARG A 43 9.91 13.52 -7.69
CA ARG A 43 9.00 14.64 -7.98
C ARG A 43 7.59 14.34 -7.47
N THR A 44 7.13 13.11 -7.65
CA THR A 44 5.82 12.64 -7.17
C THR A 44 5.68 12.87 -5.68
N PHE A 45 6.63 12.42 -4.85
CA PHE A 45 6.56 12.63 -3.40
C PHE A 45 6.60 14.11 -3.03
N ARG A 46 7.50 14.88 -3.63
CA ARG A 46 7.62 16.32 -3.35
C ARG A 46 6.33 17.07 -3.67
N THR A 47 5.68 16.74 -4.78
CA THR A 47 4.36 17.29 -5.13
C THR A 47 3.30 16.92 -4.10
N MET A 48 3.28 15.66 -3.62
CA MET A 48 2.34 15.22 -2.56
C MET A 48 2.45 16.03 -1.26
N ILE A 49 3.64 16.50 -0.93
CA ILE A 49 3.87 17.31 0.28
C ILE A 49 3.93 18.83 -0.01
N GLY A 50 3.44 19.27 -1.18
CA GLY A 50 3.38 20.67 -1.57
C GLY A 50 4.73 21.31 -1.88
N GLN A 51 5.76 20.51 -2.18
CA GLN A 51 7.09 20.99 -2.56
C GLN A 51 7.32 20.86 -4.06
N GLY A 52 8.13 21.74 -4.62
CA GLY A 52 8.61 21.65 -6.00
C GLY A 52 9.91 20.86 -6.14
N GLY A 53 10.32 20.61 -7.40
CA GLY A 53 11.55 19.87 -7.72
C GLY A 53 11.38 18.37 -7.52
N GLY A 54 12.48 17.67 -7.30
CA GLY A 54 12.55 16.21 -7.19
C GLY A 54 13.30 15.59 -8.34
N SER A 55 13.74 14.35 -8.16
CA SER A 55 14.45 13.58 -9.18
C SER A 55 13.51 13.09 -10.27
N ASP A 56 14.07 12.97 -11.48
CA ASP A 56 13.54 12.19 -12.59
C ASP A 56 14.27 10.84 -12.65
N GLY A 57 13.77 9.92 -13.43
CA GLY A 57 14.40 8.63 -13.67
C GLY A 57 13.57 7.45 -13.17
N VAL A 58 14.24 6.36 -12.83
CA VAL A 58 13.59 5.07 -12.51
C VAL A 58 12.65 5.19 -11.31
N ASP A 59 13.16 5.75 -10.21
CA ASP A 59 12.37 5.90 -8.98
C ASP A 59 11.13 6.77 -9.21
N GLU A 60 11.26 7.90 -9.93
CA GLU A 60 10.13 8.76 -10.26
C GLU A 60 9.11 8.03 -11.15
N ALA A 61 9.54 7.27 -12.15
CA ALA A 61 8.64 6.53 -13.02
C ALA A 61 7.77 5.55 -12.21
N TYR A 62 8.36 4.84 -11.26
CA TYR A 62 7.61 3.93 -10.38
C TYR A 62 6.80 4.66 -9.32
N ALA A 63 7.28 5.78 -8.79
CA ALA A 63 6.54 6.62 -7.86
C ALA A 63 5.26 7.17 -8.50
N HIS A 64 5.37 7.69 -9.72
CA HIS A 64 4.22 8.17 -10.49
C HIS A 64 3.21 7.03 -10.75
N ARG A 65 3.66 5.88 -11.25
CA ARG A 65 2.79 4.69 -11.45
C ARG A 65 2.12 4.22 -10.16
N ALA A 66 2.74 4.47 -9.01
CA ALA A 66 2.18 4.09 -7.72
C ALA A 66 1.07 5.02 -7.23
N MET A 67 0.92 6.19 -7.83
CA MET A 67 -0.09 7.18 -7.44
C MET A 67 -1.15 7.41 -8.53
N ASP A 68 -0.85 7.09 -9.79
CA ASP A 68 -1.72 7.37 -10.92
C ASP A 68 -2.61 6.18 -11.31
N GLY A 69 -3.79 6.50 -11.88
CA GLY A 69 -4.73 5.52 -12.44
C GLY A 69 -5.68 4.87 -11.44
N PHE A 70 -5.61 5.20 -10.16
CA PHE A 70 -6.46 4.62 -9.13
C PHE A 70 -7.75 5.41 -8.93
N GLY A 71 -8.86 4.69 -8.76
CA GLY A 71 -10.19 5.24 -8.46
C GLY A 71 -10.65 4.98 -7.03
N ALA A 72 -9.99 4.07 -6.33
CA ALA A 72 -10.22 3.79 -4.91
C ALA A 72 -8.97 3.16 -4.28
N PHE A 73 -8.88 3.28 -2.95
CA PHE A 73 -7.79 2.74 -2.15
C PHE A 73 -8.32 1.84 -1.04
N ILE A 74 -7.55 0.82 -0.65
CA ILE A 74 -7.83 -0.01 0.52
C ILE A 74 -6.60 0.01 1.42
N LEU A 75 -6.81 0.35 2.68
CA LEU A 75 -5.78 0.44 3.72
C LEU A 75 -6.14 -0.46 4.89
N GLY A 76 -5.15 -1.03 5.54
CA GLY A 76 -5.32 -1.62 6.87
C GLY A 76 -5.36 -0.53 7.95
N ARG A 77 -5.94 -0.86 9.10
CA ARG A 77 -6.06 0.03 10.25
C ARG A 77 -4.74 0.70 10.63
N ASN A 78 -3.63 -0.06 10.62
CA ASN A 78 -2.30 0.43 10.97
C ASN A 78 -1.77 1.49 9.99
N MET A 79 -2.15 1.38 8.71
CA MET A 79 -1.78 2.39 7.71
C MET A 79 -2.62 3.66 7.83
N PHE A 80 -3.82 3.58 8.37
CA PHE A 80 -4.63 4.76 8.68
C PHE A 80 -4.13 5.49 9.93
N GLY A 81 -3.66 4.75 10.96
CA GLY A 81 -3.20 5.38 12.20
C GLY A 81 -2.61 4.42 13.23
N PRO A 82 -2.00 4.96 14.30
CA PRO A 82 -1.33 4.17 15.32
C PRO A 82 -2.30 3.54 16.33
N ILE A 83 -3.55 3.99 16.36
CA ILE A 83 -4.54 3.60 17.39
C ILE A 83 -4.94 2.14 17.16
N ARG A 84 -4.82 1.33 18.20
CA ARG A 84 -5.24 -0.07 18.26
C ARG A 84 -6.50 -0.21 19.12
N GLY A 85 -7.28 -1.27 18.88
CA GLY A 85 -8.52 -1.49 19.60
C GLY A 85 -9.63 -0.50 19.26
N PRO A 86 -10.61 -0.29 20.15
CA PRO A 86 -11.68 0.69 19.97
C PRO A 86 -11.14 2.10 19.72
N TRP A 87 -11.91 2.91 19.03
CA TRP A 87 -11.58 4.32 18.86
C TRP A 87 -11.74 5.04 20.21
N PRO A 88 -10.71 5.73 20.74
CA PRO A 88 -10.83 6.48 21.98
C PRO A 88 -11.70 7.74 21.79
N ASP A 89 -11.63 8.32 20.60
CA ASP A 89 -12.39 9.46 20.11
C ASP A 89 -12.32 9.53 18.59
N GLU A 90 -12.86 10.59 18.00
CA GLU A 90 -12.91 10.82 16.55
C GLU A 90 -11.85 11.82 16.05
N SER A 91 -10.92 12.25 16.89
CA SER A 91 -9.96 13.31 16.55
C SER A 91 -8.93 12.89 15.49
N TRP A 92 -8.56 11.60 15.47
CA TRP A 92 -7.58 11.11 14.51
C TRP A 92 -8.18 10.98 13.09
N LYS A 93 -7.60 11.67 12.12
CA LYS A 93 -8.05 11.71 10.71
C LYS A 93 -7.06 11.12 9.70
N GLY A 94 -6.06 10.39 10.16
CA GLY A 94 -5.00 9.81 9.33
C GLY A 94 -3.66 10.56 9.44
N TRP A 95 -2.64 10.05 8.75
CA TRP A 95 -1.27 10.55 8.85
C TRP A 95 -0.99 11.81 8.02
N TRP A 96 -1.86 12.17 7.07
CA TRP A 96 -1.58 13.15 6.03
C TRP A 96 -2.22 14.53 6.28
N GLY A 97 -2.76 14.78 7.48
CA GLY A 97 -3.47 16.02 7.78
C GLY A 97 -4.80 16.15 7.00
N ASP A 98 -5.20 17.38 6.71
CA ASP A 98 -6.54 17.67 6.19
C ASP A 98 -6.73 17.35 4.70
N ASN A 99 -5.64 17.29 3.91
CA ASN A 99 -5.67 17.00 2.48
C ASN A 99 -4.82 15.76 2.12
N PRO A 100 -5.31 14.53 2.40
CA PRO A 100 -4.59 13.30 2.08
C PRO A 100 -4.40 13.09 0.58
N PRO A 101 -3.28 12.48 0.14
CA PRO A 101 -2.91 12.38 -1.27
C PRO A 101 -3.69 11.32 -2.07
N TYR A 102 -4.77 10.79 -1.53
CA TYR A 102 -5.56 9.75 -2.22
C TYR A 102 -6.54 10.36 -3.23
N HIS A 103 -7.18 11.50 -2.92
CA HIS A 103 -8.16 12.21 -3.74
C HIS A 103 -9.26 11.28 -4.31
N ALA A 104 -9.63 10.24 -3.56
CA ALA A 104 -10.58 9.21 -3.95
C ALA A 104 -11.11 8.49 -2.69
N PRO A 105 -12.23 7.71 -2.81
CA PRO A 105 -12.71 6.85 -1.74
C PRO A 105 -11.63 5.90 -1.26
N THR A 106 -11.37 5.89 0.05
CA THR A 106 -10.31 5.16 0.71
C THR A 106 -10.91 4.29 1.82
N PHE A 107 -10.93 2.99 1.59
CA PHE A 107 -11.54 2.00 2.49
C PHE A 107 -10.52 1.54 3.53
N VAL A 108 -10.87 1.70 4.81
CA VAL A 108 -10.01 1.32 5.94
C VAL A 108 -10.55 0.05 6.59
N LEU A 109 -9.80 -1.04 6.45
CA LEU A 109 -10.11 -2.31 7.11
C LEU A 109 -9.88 -2.22 8.61
N THR A 110 -10.92 -2.49 9.39
CA THR A 110 -10.91 -2.40 10.85
C THR A 110 -11.91 -3.37 11.47
N HIS A 111 -11.75 -3.69 12.76
CA HIS A 111 -12.74 -4.43 13.55
C HIS A 111 -13.66 -3.51 14.36
N HIS A 112 -13.44 -2.20 14.31
CA HIS A 112 -14.18 -1.22 15.08
C HIS A 112 -14.85 -0.23 14.13
N PRO A 113 -16.18 -0.17 14.09
CA PRO A 113 -16.91 0.72 13.20
C PRO A 113 -16.62 2.19 13.54
N ARG A 114 -16.69 3.02 12.52
CA ARG A 114 -16.59 4.48 12.62
C ARG A 114 -17.32 5.10 11.44
N ASP A 115 -17.88 6.28 11.66
CA ASP A 115 -18.51 7.05 10.59
C ASP A 115 -17.46 7.47 9.55
N PRO A 116 -17.84 7.57 8.27
CA PRO A 116 -16.94 8.06 7.22
C PRO A 116 -16.42 9.47 7.52
N ILE A 117 -15.19 9.74 7.08
CA ILE A 117 -14.55 11.05 7.25
C ILE A 117 -14.29 11.64 5.86
N GLU A 118 -14.96 12.75 5.57
CA GLU A 118 -14.67 13.54 4.39
C GLU A 118 -13.48 14.45 4.66
N MET A 119 -12.52 14.43 3.73
CA MET A 119 -11.29 15.20 3.81
C MET A 119 -11.22 16.20 2.65
N GLU A 120 -10.37 17.19 2.77
CA GLU A 120 -10.07 18.10 1.66
C GLU A 120 -9.51 17.34 0.44
N GLY A 121 -9.64 17.92 -0.73
CA GLY A 121 -9.12 17.33 -1.98
C GLY A 121 -9.84 16.09 -2.47
N GLY A 122 -10.99 15.71 -1.86
CA GLY A 122 -11.86 14.63 -2.35
C GLY A 122 -11.53 13.23 -1.83
N THR A 123 -10.69 13.10 -0.81
CA THR A 123 -10.52 11.83 -0.10
C THR A 123 -11.70 11.64 0.87
N THR A 124 -12.30 10.45 0.88
CA THR A 124 -13.27 10.04 1.91
C THR A 124 -12.77 8.73 2.52
N PHE A 125 -12.49 8.72 3.82
CA PHE A 125 -12.19 7.49 4.54
C PHE A 125 -13.48 6.77 4.92
N ILE A 126 -13.60 5.51 4.52
CA ILE A 126 -14.76 4.64 4.77
C ILE A 126 -14.28 3.43 5.56
N PHE A 127 -14.82 3.22 6.75
CA PHE A 127 -14.36 2.15 7.65
C PHE A 127 -15.18 0.88 7.41
N VAL A 128 -14.49 -0.23 7.05
CA VAL A 128 -15.12 -1.50 6.69
C VAL A 128 -14.77 -2.56 7.72
N THR A 129 -15.81 -3.14 8.33
CA THR A 129 -15.70 -4.19 9.36
C THR A 129 -15.94 -5.59 8.82
N ASP A 130 -16.48 -5.72 7.60
CA ASP A 130 -16.93 -7.00 7.02
C ASP A 130 -15.84 -7.74 6.23
N GLY A 131 -14.57 -7.36 6.45
CA GLY A 131 -13.40 -8.04 5.92
C GLY A 131 -13.01 -7.64 4.50
N ILE A 132 -11.97 -8.32 3.98
CA ILE A 132 -11.28 -7.95 2.73
C ILE A 132 -12.17 -8.06 1.49
N ALA A 133 -13.09 -9.02 1.44
CA ALA A 133 -13.98 -9.21 0.28
C ALA A 133 -14.97 -8.05 0.15
N ALA A 134 -15.63 -7.68 1.25
CA ALA A 134 -16.57 -6.56 1.27
C ALA A 134 -15.91 -5.22 0.94
N ALA A 135 -14.71 -4.98 1.49
CA ALA A 135 -13.93 -3.78 1.17
C ALA A 135 -13.57 -3.72 -0.32
N LEU A 136 -13.18 -4.86 -0.91
CA LEU A 136 -12.82 -4.91 -2.33
C LEU A 136 -14.01 -4.67 -3.25
N GLU A 137 -15.18 -5.25 -2.95
CA GLU A 137 -16.40 -5.01 -3.73
C GLU A 137 -16.79 -3.54 -3.71
N GLN A 138 -16.83 -2.92 -2.53
CA GLN A 138 -17.12 -1.50 -2.37
C GLN A 138 -16.09 -0.63 -3.12
N ALA A 139 -14.80 -0.94 -3.00
CA ALA A 139 -13.73 -0.21 -3.67
C ALA A 139 -13.83 -0.31 -5.20
N LYS A 140 -14.14 -1.50 -5.75
CA LYS A 140 -14.34 -1.68 -7.19
C LYS A 140 -15.51 -0.87 -7.73
N LEU A 141 -16.62 -0.81 -6.99
CA LEU A 141 -17.77 0.01 -7.35
C LEU A 141 -17.40 1.51 -7.33
N ALA A 142 -16.72 1.95 -6.27
CA ALA A 142 -16.31 3.34 -6.10
C ALA A 142 -15.25 3.78 -7.12
N ALA A 143 -14.42 2.86 -7.61
CA ALA A 143 -13.36 3.13 -8.57
C ALA A 143 -13.86 3.52 -9.97
N LYS A 144 -15.13 3.28 -10.31
CA LYS A 144 -15.78 3.68 -11.58
C LYS A 144 -14.97 3.27 -12.82
N GLY A 145 -14.49 2.04 -12.84
CA GLY A 145 -13.70 1.47 -13.96
C GLY A 145 -12.19 1.74 -13.88
N ARG A 146 -11.72 2.59 -12.98
CA ARG A 146 -10.28 2.76 -12.67
C ARG A 146 -9.79 1.63 -11.77
N ASP A 147 -8.47 1.56 -11.54
CA ASP A 147 -7.88 0.52 -10.70
C ASP A 147 -8.13 0.77 -9.20
N VAL A 148 -8.07 -0.30 -8.41
CA VAL A 148 -8.09 -0.27 -6.95
C VAL A 148 -6.67 -0.50 -6.44
N LYS A 149 -6.17 0.38 -5.57
CA LYS A 149 -4.88 0.21 -4.90
C LYS A 149 -5.05 -0.41 -3.52
N ILE A 150 -4.37 -1.54 -3.28
CA ILE A 150 -4.12 -2.02 -1.93
C ILE A 150 -2.87 -1.29 -1.41
N GLY A 151 -3.07 -0.30 -0.54
CA GLY A 151 -2.00 0.57 -0.07
C GLY A 151 -1.11 -0.07 1.01
N GLY A 152 -1.66 -1.01 1.78
CA GLY A 152 -0.95 -1.66 2.88
C GLY A 152 -1.75 -1.60 4.20
N GLY A 153 -1.21 -1.91 5.42
CA GLY A 153 0.15 -2.42 5.69
C GLY A 153 0.39 -3.85 5.25
N VAL A 154 1.45 -4.41 5.75
CA VAL A 154 1.93 -5.74 5.35
C VAL A 154 0.83 -6.80 5.46
N GLU A 155 0.17 -6.93 6.60
CA GLU A 155 -0.84 -7.97 6.79
C GLU A 155 -2.05 -7.78 5.86
N THR A 156 -2.44 -6.55 5.55
CA THR A 156 -3.49 -6.27 4.56
C THR A 156 -3.10 -6.82 3.19
N VAL A 157 -1.90 -6.51 2.71
CA VAL A 157 -1.41 -7.03 1.42
C VAL A 157 -1.36 -8.57 1.43
N ARG A 158 -0.88 -9.17 2.52
CA ARG A 158 -0.80 -10.64 2.68
C ARG A 158 -2.16 -11.32 2.61
N GLN A 159 -3.19 -10.75 3.22
CA GLN A 159 -4.56 -11.29 3.17
C GLN A 159 -5.08 -11.31 1.71
N TYR A 160 -4.93 -10.23 0.98
CA TYR A 160 -5.32 -10.16 -0.43
C TYR A 160 -4.47 -11.08 -1.32
N LEU A 161 -3.17 -11.24 -1.03
CA LEU A 161 -2.30 -12.18 -1.74
C LEU A 161 -2.75 -13.63 -1.54
N ARG A 162 -2.95 -14.06 -0.29
CA ARG A 162 -3.41 -15.42 0.02
C ARG A 162 -4.76 -15.74 -0.60
N ALA A 163 -5.65 -14.74 -0.67
CA ALA A 163 -6.94 -14.87 -1.32
C ALA A 163 -6.86 -14.83 -2.86
N GLY A 164 -5.68 -14.60 -3.44
CA GLY A 164 -5.49 -14.51 -4.88
C GLY A 164 -6.20 -13.33 -5.54
N LEU A 165 -6.42 -12.24 -4.82
CA LEU A 165 -7.25 -11.11 -5.23
C LEU A 165 -6.44 -9.93 -5.81
N ILE A 166 -5.13 -10.05 -5.95
CA ILE A 166 -4.26 -9.00 -6.52
C ILE A 166 -3.87 -9.40 -7.94
N ASP A 167 -4.01 -8.48 -8.89
CA ASP A 167 -3.65 -8.69 -10.29
C ASP A 167 -2.19 -8.32 -10.56
N GLU A 168 -1.67 -7.29 -9.89
CA GLU A 168 -0.30 -6.78 -10.07
C GLU A 168 0.32 -6.35 -8.73
N LEU A 169 1.57 -6.71 -8.55
CA LEU A 169 2.39 -6.36 -7.40
C LEU A 169 3.62 -5.59 -7.87
N HIS A 170 3.84 -4.40 -7.34
CA HIS A 170 5.11 -3.70 -7.47
C HIS A 170 5.74 -3.51 -6.09
N PHE A 171 6.90 -4.11 -5.91
CA PHE A 171 7.75 -3.93 -4.74
C PHE A 171 8.98 -3.11 -5.09
N ALA A 172 9.30 -2.12 -4.23
CA ALA A 172 10.58 -1.45 -4.21
C ALA A 172 11.46 -2.13 -3.14
N LEU A 173 12.43 -2.90 -3.58
CA LEU A 173 13.39 -3.59 -2.73
C LEU A 173 14.49 -2.60 -2.35
N SER A 174 14.42 -2.08 -1.13
CA SER A 174 15.38 -1.11 -0.59
C SER A 174 16.65 -1.81 -0.10
N PRO A 175 17.85 -1.21 -0.26
CA PRO A 175 19.14 -1.80 0.14
C PRO A 175 19.34 -1.75 1.66
N VAL A 176 18.35 -2.18 2.42
CA VAL A 176 18.28 -2.14 3.88
C VAL A 176 17.99 -3.55 4.40
N VAL A 177 18.68 -3.95 5.47
CA VAL A 177 18.37 -5.15 6.25
C VAL A 177 17.78 -4.71 7.58
N LEU A 178 16.55 -5.11 7.87
CA LEU A 178 15.87 -4.77 9.12
C LEU A 178 16.11 -5.82 10.22
N GLY A 179 16.25 -7.08 9.87
CA GLY A 179 16.46 -8.20 10.79
C GLY A 179 15.20 -8.65 11.54
N GLN A 180 14.22 -7.76 11.68
CA GLN A 180 12.94 -8.01 12.35
C GLN A 180 11.88 -7.02 11.89
N GLY A 181 10.60 -7.36 12.12
CA GLY A 181 9.47 -6.51 11.73
C GLY A 181 8.33 -7.31 11.11
N GLU A 182 7.57 -6.67 10.24
CA GLU A 182 6.45 -7.30 9.53
C GLU A 182 6.94 -7.97 8.24
N ALA A 183 7.11 -9.31 8.26
CA ALA A 183 7.60 -10.10 7.12
C ALA A 183 6.53 -10.20 6.03
N MET A 184 6.82 -9.69 4.82
CA MET A 184 5.89 -9.66 3.69
C MET A 184 5.58 -11.06 3.15
N PHE A 185 6.59 -11.90 2.97
CA PHE A 185 6.45 -13.16 2.23
C PHE A 185 6.45 -14.42 3.10
N ALA A 186 6.49 -14.30 4.41
CA ALA A 186 6.47 -15.48 5.29
C ALA A 186 5.24 -16.36 5.03
N GLY A 187 5.46 -17.61 4.58
CA GLY A 187 4.41 -18.55 4.23
C GLY A 187 3.60 -18.18 3.00
N ILE A 188 4.16 -17.38 2.08
CA ILE A 188 3.56 -17.07 0.77
C ILE A 188 4.46 -17.61 -0.33
N ASP A 189 3.90 -18.45 -1.19
CA ASP A 189 4.54 -18.96 -2.41
C ASP A 189 3.94 -18.24 -3.61
N LEU A 190 4.61 -17.19 -4.07
CA LEU A 190 4.15 -16.37 -5.19
C LEU A 190 4.02 -17.16 -6.51
N PRO A 191 4.98 -18.04 -6.89
CA PRO A 191 4.81 -18.91 -8.05
C PRO A 191 3.60 -19.82 -7.95
N ALA A 192 3.36 -20.48 -6.81
CA ALA A 192 2.19 -21.33 -6.60
C ALA A 192 0.87 -20.54 -6.69
N LEU A 193 0.87 -19.27 -6.27
CA LEU A 193 -0.27 -18.35 -6.44
C LEU A 193 -0.41 -17.81 -7.88
N GLY A 194 0.48 -18.22 -8.81
CA GLY A 194 0.42 -17.84 -10.22
C GLY A 194 1.12 -16.50 -10.56
N TYR A 195 1.89 -15.93 -9.66
CA TYR A 195 2.63 -14.70 -9.95
C TYR A 195 3.95 -14.99 -10.66
N ARG A 196 4.29 -14.12 -11.62
CA ARG A 196 5.61 -14.13 -12.28
C ARG A 196 6.14 -12.71 -12.38
N VAL A 197 7.46 -12.56 -12.34
CA VAL A 197 8.13 -11.28 -12.59
C VAL A 197 7.94 -10.90 -14.06
N THR A 198 7.49 -9.68 -14.31
CA THR A 198 7.33 -9.10 -15.64
C THR A 198 8.24 -7.92 -15.89
N GLU A 199 8.63 -7.22 -14.83
CA GLU A 199 9.58 -6.10 -14.90
C GLU A 199 10.52 -6.18 -13.70
N HIS A 200 11.78 -5.83 -13.91
CA HIS A 200 12.73 -5.50 -12.86
C HIS A 200 13.65 -4.40 -13.33
N GLN A 201 13.89 -3.41 -12.47
CA GLN A 201 14.75 -2.29 -12.80
C GLN A 201 15.43 -1.75 -11.55
N ALA A 202 16.75 -1.62 -11.60
CA ALA A 202 17.52 -1.04 -10.50
C ALA A 202 17.63 0.47 -10.66
N SER A 203 17.60 1.16 -9.53
CA SER A 203 18.00 2.55 -9.36
C SER A 203 19.17 2.64 -8.36
N GLU A 204 19.57 3.85 -8.01
CA GLU A 204 20.54 4.07 -6.94
C GLU A 204 19.97 3.68 -5.55
N HIS A 205 18.66 3.81 -5.35
CA HIS A 205 18.03 3.70 -4.04
C HIS A 205 17.16 2.46 -3.84
N ALA A 206 16.80 1.76 -4.92
CA ALA A 206 16.00 0.53 -4.84
C ALA A 206 16.14 -0.35 -6.09
N THR A 207 15.72 -1.61 -5.96
CA THR A 207 15.38 -2.44 -7.12
C THR A 207 13.87 -2.60 -7.19
N HIS A 208 13.28 -2.11 -8.27
CA HIS A 208 11.84 -2.24 -8.52
C HIS A 208 11.56 -3.58 -9.18
N VAL A 209 10.59 -4.31 -8.64
CA VAL A 209 10.15 -5.61 -9.17
C VAL A 209 8.64 -5.58 -9.35
N VAL A 210 8.18 -5.87 -10.55
CA VAL A 210 6.75 -5.99 -10.86
C VAL A 210 6.42 -7.45 -11.15
N LEU A 211 5.40 -7.95 -10.46
CA LEU A 211 4.86 -9.29 -10.68
C LEU A 211 3.39 -9.18 -11.11
N VAL A 212 3.01 -10.01 -12.07
CA VAL A 212 1.63 -10.07 -12.56
C VAL A 212 1.09 -11.48 -12.36
N LYS A 213 -0.15 -11.57 -11.92
CA LYS A 213 -0.86 -12.84 -11.78
C LYS A 213 -1.26 -13.34 -13.17
N GLN A 214 -0.90 -14.58 -13.50
CA GLN A 214 -1.32 -15.24 -14.74
C GLN A 214 -2.82 -15.55 -14.70
N GLN A 215 -3.53 -15.12 -15.73
CA GLN A 215 -4.92 -15.54 -15.90
C GLN A 215 -4.96 -17.02 -16.28
N GLY A 216 -5.66 -17.84 -15.52
CA GLY A 216 -5.89 -19.25 -15.82
C GLY A 216 -5.06 -20.28 -15.05
N SER A 217 -4.17 -19.88 -14.14
CA SER A 217 -3.55 -20.82 -13.20
C SER A 217 -4.58 -21.23 -12.15
N ARG A 218 -5.31 -22.34 -12.39
CA ARG A 218 -6.02 -23.03 -11.33
C ARG A 218 -4.97 -23.51 -10.33
N VAL A 219 -5.08 -23.11 -9.08
CA VAL A 219 -4.37 -23.76 -7.99
C VAL A 219 -4.75 -25.24 -8.07
N VAL A 220 -3.81 -26.09 -8.44
CA VAL A 220 -3.95 -27.54 -8.26
C VAL A 220 -3.76 -27.75 -6.77
N ALA A 221 -4.86 -28.11 -6.10
CA ALA A 221 -4.90 -28.45 -4.68
C ALA A 221 -4.13 -29.75 -4.42
#